data_ac7a6d9b2adb3c52683ad640ed7452fb
#
_entry.id   ac7a6d9b2adb3c52683ad640ed7452fb
#
_cell.length_a   1.000
_cell.length_b   1.000
_cell.length_c   1.000
_cell.angle_alpha   90.00
_cell.angle_beta   90.00
_cell.angle_gamma   90.00
#
_symmetry.space_group_name_H-M   'P 1'
#
loop_
_entity.id
_entity.type
_entity.pdbx_description
1 polymer ?
#
loop_
_entity_poly.entity_id
_entity_poly.type
_entity_poly.pdbx_seq_one_letter_code
_entity_poly.pdbx_strand_id
1 'polypeptide(L)'
;RNATLAVIAASVFILLYIWWAFRHLPRPYRYGTAAIIAVLHDAFIILGLFALLGEIRGTEVDTGFITALLTVIGFSVHDTIVVFDRIRENISHDPYIPFEEAVNASMTETLARSINTSFVVVLTVVSMLLIGGVTIRNFLLVLLVGVAAGTYSSIGIASQLLVAWERNDIGRWFKRMRGQSDTQVAE
;
A
#
# COMPACT_ATOMS: atom_id res chain seq x y z
N ARG A 1 -0.01 -20.43 -15.47
CA ARG A 1 1.01 -21.00 -14.56
C ARG A 1 2.25 -20.10 -14.44
N ASN A 2 2.83 -19.63 -15.57
CA ASN A 2 4.01 -18.77 -15.53
C ASN A 2 3.73 -17.37 -14.95
N ALA A 3 2.57 -16.80 -15.25
CA ALA A 3 2.15 -15.51 -14.69
C ALA A 3 1.96 -15.55 -13.16
N THR A 4 1.34 -16.61 -12.65
CA THR A 4 1.17 -16.81 -11.20
C THR A 4 2.52 -16.95 -10.50
N LEU A 5 3.45 -17.69 -11.09
CA LEU A 5 4.81 -17.79 -10.57
C LEU A 5 5.56 -16.45 -10.58
N ALA A 6 5.37 -15.63 -11.62
CA ALA A 6 5.97 -14.30 -11.70
C ALA A 6 5.42 -13.38 -10.60
N VAL A 7 4.12 -13.39 -10.34
CA VAL A 7 3.48 -12.61 -9.26
C VAL A 7 4.02 -13.05 -7.91
N ILE A 8 4.08 -14.35 -7.64
CA ILE A 8 4.61 -14.90 -6.37
C ILE A 8 6.09 -14.51 -6.21
N ALA A 9 6.90 -14.69 -7.23
CA ALA A 9 8.31 -14.34 -7.19
C ALA A 9 8.52 -12.84 -6.94
N ALA A 10 7.80 -11.96 -7.66
CA ALA A 10 7.84 -10.52 -7.45
C ALA A 10 7.43 -10.15 -6.02
N SER A 11 6.36 -10.73 -5.50
CA SER A 11 5.92 -10.50 -4.12
C SER A 11 6.98 -10.90 -3.10
N VAL A 12 7.62 -12.05 -3.28
CA VAL A 12 8.71 -12.51 -2.40
C VAL A 12 9.90 -11.55 -2.45
N PHE A 13 10.33 -11.11 -3.65
CA PHE A 13 11.42 -10.14 -3.77
C PHE A 13 11.08 -8.79 -3.13
N ILE A 14 9.85 -8.31 -3.28
CA ILE A 14 9.36 -7.09 -2.63
C ILE A 14 9.42 -7.23 -1.11
N LEU A 15 8.96 -8.35 -0.56
CA LEU A 15 9.00 -8.64 0.86
C LEU A 15 10.43 -8.65 1.41
N LEU A 16 11.34 -9.32 0.71
CA LEU A 16 12.76 -9.37 1.07
C LEU A 16 13.38 -7.97 1.02
N TYR A 17 13.05 -7.19 0.00
CA TYR A 17 13.52 -5.82 -0.13
C TYR A 17 13.02 -4.92 1.00
N ILE A 18 11.74 -4.97 1.34
CA ILE A 18 11.15 -4.20 2.46
C ILE A 18 11.82 -4.61 3.78
N TRP A 19 11.96 -5.91 4.03
CA TRP A 19 12.63 -6.41 5.23
C TRP A 19 14.08 -5.91 5.31
N TRP A 20 14.81 -5.95 4.20
CA TRP A 20 16.19 -5.45 4.14
C TRP A 20 16.28 -3.94 4.33
N ALA A 21 15.39 -3.17 3.70
CA ALA A 21 15.36 -1.71 3.78
C ALA A 21 15.10 -1.21 5.21
N PHE A 22 14.20 -1.88 5.93
CA PHE A 22 13.80 -1.47 7.29
C PHE A 22 14.45 -2.26 8.43
N ARG A 23 15.48 -3.08 8.15
CA ARG A 23 16.15 -3.93 9.15
C ARG A 23 16.79 -3.16 10.32
N HIS A 24 17.10 -1.88 10.14
CA HIS A 24 17.74 -1.03 11.16
C HIS A 24 16.74 -0.30 12.08
N LEU A 25 15.44 -0.42 11.81
CA LEU A 25 14.40 0.16 12.64
C LEU A 25 14.09 -0.69 13.87
N PRO A 26 13.68 -0.08 14.99
CA PRO A 26 13.11 -0.84 16.08
C PRO A 26 11.82 -1.54 15.57
N ARG A 27 11.78 -2.88 15.73
CA ARG A 27 10.66 -3.74 15.30
C ARG A 27 10.35 -3.70 13.78
N PRO A 28 11.33 -4.03 12.90
CA PRO A 28 11.23 -3.89 11.45
C PRO A 28 10.07 -4.70 10.83
N TYR A 29 9.62 -5.77 11.48
CA TYR A 29 8.50 -6.59 11.02
C TYR A 29 7.17 -5.82 10.94
N ARG A 30 6.97 -4.78 11.75
CA ARG A 30 5.74 -3.96 11.74
C ARG A 30 5.63 -3.15 10.45
N TYR A 31 6.72 -2.54 10.02
CA TYR A 31 6.79 -1.81 8.74
C TYR A 31 6.57 -2.75 7.56
N GLY A 32 7.23 -3.91 7.56
CA GLY A 32 7.05 -4.91 6.51
C GLY A 32 5.61 -5.41 6.40
N THR A 33 4.99 -5.77 7.53
CA THR A 33 3.60 -6.25 7.51
C THR A 33 2.60 -5.16 7.14
N ALA A 34 2.79 -3.91 7.58
CA ALA A 34 1.93 -2.80 7.19
C ALA A 34 2.01 -2.55 5.68
N ALA A 35 3.22 -2.57 5.08
CA ALA A 35 3.40 -2.45 3.64
C ALA A 35 2.73 -3.60 2.87
N ILE A 36 2.87 -4.85 3.35
CA ILE A 36 2.22 -6.00 2.71
C ILE A 36 0.70 -5.86 2.71
N ILE A 37 0.11 -5.46 3.85
CA ILE A 37 -1.33 -5.28 3.95
C ILE A 37 -1.81 -4.18 2.99
N ALA A 38 -1.08 -3.07 2.87
CA ALA A 38 -1.38 -2.02 1.91
C ALA A 38 -1.33 -2.53 0.45
N VAL A 39 -0.29 -3.29 0.09
CA VAL A 39 -0.15 -3.90 -1.24
C VAL A 39 -1.28 -4.90 -1.53
N LEU A 40 -1.64 -5.73 -0.56
CA LEU A 40 -2.76 -6.67 -0.72
C LEU A 40 -4.08 -5.92 -0.91
N HIS A 41 -4.31 -4.85 -0.16
CA HIS A 41 -5.47 -3.99 -0.32
C HIS A 41 -5.55 -3.44 -1.76
N ASP A 42 -4.45 -2.91 -2.31
CA ASP A 42 -4.40 -2.37 -3.66
C ASP A 42 -4.66 -3.45 -4.71
N ALA A 43 -4.06 -4.62 -4.53
CA ALA A 43 -4.31 -5.77 -5.40
C ALA A 43 -5.79 -6.22 -5.36
N PHE A 44 -6.41 -6.23 -4.18
CA PHE A 44 -7.83 -6.57 -4.04
C PHE A 44 -8.75 -5.54 -4.72
N ILE A 45 -8.44 -4.24 -4.63
CA ILE A 45 -9.20 -3.20 -5.35
C ILE A 45 -9.14 -3.44 -6.86
N ILE A 46 -7.94 -3.70 -7.40
CA ILE A 46 -7.75 -3.93 -8.83
C ILE A 46 -8.46 -5.19 -9.29
N LEU A 47 -8.28 -6.31 -8.56
CA LEU A 47 -8.94 -7.58 -8.87
C LEU A 47 -10.46 -7.47 -8.78
N GLY A 48 -10.97 -6.79 -7.75
CA GLY A 48 -12.41 -6.55 -7.56
C GLY A 48 -13.00 -5.72 -8.70
N LEU A 49 -12.32 -4.67 -9.13
CA LEU A 49 -12.74 -3.86 -10.28
C LEU A 49 -12.76 -4.69 -11.56
N PHE A 50 -11.72 -5.48 -11.81
CA PHE A 50 -11.65 -6.30 -13.02
C PHE A 50 -12.67 -7.45 -13.01
N ALA A 51 -12.94 -8.04 -11.85
CA ALA A 51 -14.03 -9.01 -11.72
C ALA A 51 -15.39 -8.39 -12.09
N LEU A 52 -15.65 -7.17 -11.61
CA LEU A 52 -16.87 -6.43 -11.96
C LEU A 52 -16.93 -6.06 -13.45
N LEU A 53 -15.82 -5.60 -14.04
CA LEU A 53 -15.74 -5.30 -15.46
C LEU A 53 -15.86 -6.57 -16.33
N GLY A 54 -15.38 -7.71 -15.86
CA GLY A 54 -15.54 -9.01 -16.48
C GLY A 54 -17.01 -9.41 -16.59
N GLU A 55 -17.77 -9.24 -15.50
CA GLU A 55 -19.20 -9.54 -15.46
C GLU A 55 -20.02 -8.60 -16.37
N ILE A 56 -19.70 -7.30 -16.36
CA ILE A 56 -20.52 -6.29 -17.10
C ILE A 56 -20.12 -6.20 -18.56
N ARG A 57 -18.84 -6.33 -18.90
CA ARG A 57 -18.30 -6.05 -20.25
C ARG A 57 -17.58 -7.25 -20.89
N GLY A 58 -17.50 -8.39 -20.21
CA GLY A 58 -16.73 -9.55 -20.67
C GLY A 58 -15.22 -9.26 -20.75
N THR A 59 -14.70 -8.37 -19.90
CA THR A 59 -13.27 -8.03 -19.89
C THR A 59 -12.46 -9.22 -19.37
N GLU A 60 -11.51 -9.69 -20.16
CA GLU A 60 -10.66 -10.83 -19.79
C GLU A 60 -9.37 -10.36 -19.10
N VAL A 61 -8.86 -11.22 -18.20
CA VAL A 61 -7.55 -11.05 -17.57
C VAL A 61 -6.48 -11.53 -18.56
N ASP A 62 -5.81 -10.58 -19.19
CA ASP A 62 -4.75 -10.81 -20.16
C ASP A 62 -3.36 -10.59 -19.58
N THR A 63 -2.33 -10.74 -20.41
CA THR A 63 -0.93 -10.48 -20.02
C THR A 63 -0.71 -9.01 -19.65
N GLY A 64 -1.43 -8.09 -20.30
CA GLY A 64 -1.39 -6.66 -20.01
C GLY A 64 -1.88 -6.36 -18.59
N PHE A 65 -2.99 -6.99 -18.19
CA PHE A 65 -3.50 -6.89 -16.82
C PHE A 65 -2.43 -7.28 -15.77
N ILE A 66 -1.78 -8.44 -15.97
CA ILE A 66 -0.76 -8.94 -15.02
C ILE A 66 0.44 -8.00 -14.96
N THR A 67 0.89 -7.50 -16.12
CA THR A 67 2.00 -6.54 -16.19
C THR A 67 1.65 -5.24 -15.48
N ALA A 68 0.45 -4.72 -15.69
CA ALA A 68 -0.03 -3.52 -15.01
C ALA A 68 -0.15 -3.74 -13.51
N LEU A 69 -0.69 -4.87 -13.06
CA LEU A 69 -0.81 -5.22 -11.64
C LEU A 69 0.57 -5.22 -10.95
N LEU A 70 1.56 -5.87 -11.56
CA LEU A 70 2.93 -5.86 -11.03
C LEU A 70 3.55 -4.46 -10.99
N THR A 71 3.28 -3.64 -12.01
CA THR A 71 3.74 -2.25 -12.05
C THR A 71 3.11 -1.42 -10.94
N VAL A 72 1.82 -1.57 -10.69
CA VAL A 72 1.11 -0.89 -9.59
C VAL A 72 1.63 -1.34 -8.23
N ILE A 73 1.86 -2.64 -8.03
CA ILE A 73 2.46 -3.15 -6.80
C ILE A 73 3.82 -2.47 -6.55
N GLY A 74 4.67 -2.38 -7.57
CA GLY A 74 5.96 -1.69 -7.46
C GLY A 74 5.82 -0.21 -7.11
N PHE A 75 4.87 0.48 -7.74
CA PHE A 75 4.57 1.89 -7.48
C PHE A 75 4.06 2.11 -6.03
N SER A 76 3.08 1.33 -5.58
CA SER A 76 2.52 1.40 -4.23
C SER A 76 3.57 1.13 -3.15
N VAL A 77 4.41 0.12 -3.34
CA VAL A 77 5.52 -0.18 -2.43
C VAL A 77 6.51 0.98 -2.36
N HIS A 78 6.86 1.56 -3.51
CA HIS A 78 7.78 2.71 -3.55
C HIS A 78 7.24 3.89 -2.75
N ASP A 79 5.97 4.24 -2.92
CA ASP A 79 5.33 5.35 -2.19
C ASP A 79 5.25 5.06 -0.68
N THR A 80 4.91 3.83 -0.29
CA THR A 80 4.92 3.39 1.11
C THR A 80 6.32 3.51 1.75
N ILE A 81 7.37 3.14 1.02
CA ILE A 81 8.76 3.24 1.49
C ILE A 81 9.15 4.70 1.73
N VAL A 82 8.75 5.62 0.85
CA VAL A 82 9.03 7.07 1.02
C VAL A 82 8.42 7.61 2.31
N VAL A 83 7.17 7.23 2.61
CA VAL A 83 6.51 7.63 3.87
C VAL A 83 7.21 7.02 5.09
N PHE A 84 7.54 5.74 5.03
CA PHE A 84 8.21 5.03 6.13
C PHE A 84 9.63 5.53 6.40
N ASP A 85 10.36 5.89 5.35
CA ASP A 85 11.70 6.48 5.48
C ASP A 85 11.62 7.85 6.16
N ARG A 86 10.59 8.64 5.83
CA ARG A 86 10.35 9.91 6.51
C ARG A 86 9.97 9.74 7.99
N ILE A 87 9.14 8.74 8.32
CA ILE A 87 8.85 8.39 9.71
C ILE A 87 10.13 8.04 10.46
N ARG A 88 10.99 7.25 9.85
CA ARG A 88 12.29 6.89 10.41
C ARG A 88 13.17 8.12 10.64
N GLU A 89 13.25 9.01 9.68
CA GLU A 89 14.04 10.24 9.76
C GLU A 89 13.56 11.12 10.92
N ASN A 90 12.25 11.35 11.04
CA ASN A 90 11.68 12.18 12.10
C ASN A 90 11.91 11.57 13.49
N ILE A 91 11.77 10.24 13.66
CA ILE A 91 12.10 9.56 14.92
C ILE A 91 13.59 9.65 15.25
N SER A 92 14.45 9.57 14.23
CA SER A 92 15.90 9.67 14.44
C SER A 92 16.35 11.08 14.80
N HIS A 93 15.64 12.10 14.31
CA HIS A 93 15.93 13.51 14.60
C HIS A 93 15.49 13.91 16.00
N ASP A 94 14.32 13.45 16.44
CA ASP A 94 13.81 13.65 17.80
C ASP A 94 13.38 12.31 18.43
N PRO A 95 14.27 11.67 19.21
CA PRO A 95 13.97 10.39 19.87
C PRO A 95 12.87 10.45 20.95
N TYR A 96 12.49 11.66 21.39
CA TYR A 96 11.47 11.86 22.41
C TYR A 96 10.08 12.16 21.84
N ILE A 97 9.97 12.35 20.52
CA ILE A 97 8.68 12.61 19.87
C ILE A 97 7.74 11.39 20.04
N PRO A 98 6.48 11.57 20.43
CA PRO A 98 5.50 10.50 20.41
C PRO A 98 5.38 9.87 19.00
N PHE A 99 5.35 8.56 18.91
CA PHE A 99 5.33 7.84 17.62
C PHE A 99 4.21 8.30 16.69
N GLU A 100 3.01 8.52 17.24
CA GLU A 100 1.83 9.00 16.50
C GLU A 100 2.06 10.40 15.90
N GLU A 101 2.73 11.28 16.64
CA GLU A 101 3.07 12.62 16.19
C GLU A 101 4.14 12.58 15.09
N ALA A 102 5.16 11.73 15.23
CA ALA A 102 6.17 11.50 14.20
C ALA A 102 5.54 10.98 12.90
N VAL A 103 4.59 10.04 12.99
CA VAL A 103 3.86 9.52 11.82
C VAL A 103 3.03 10.63 11.17
N ASN A 104 2.28 11.40 11.95
CA ASN A 104 1.43 12.48 11.42
C ASN A 104 2.25 13.59 10.74
N ALA A 105 3.36 14.00 11.34
CA ALA A 105 4.29 14.94 10.73
C ALA A 105 4.84 14.39 9.40
N SER A 106 5.31 13.15 9.39
CA SER A 106 5.87 12.51 8.20
C SER A 106 4.86 12.39 7.07
N MET A 107 3.60 12.04 7.39
CA MET A 107 2.52 12.00 6.41
C MET A 107 2.28 13.38 5.79
N THR A 108 2.23 14.42 6.60
CA THR A 108 1.99 15.79 6.13
C THR A 108 3.13 16.27 5.22
N GLU A 109 4.37 15.97 5.57
CA GLU A 109 5.57 16.35 4.80
C GLU A 109 5.69 15.60 3.46
N THR A 110 5.25 14.35 3.41
CA THR A 110 5.32 13.52 2.19
C THR A 110 4.09 13.64 1.30
N LEU A 111 2.95 14.11 1.84
CA LEU A 111 1.66 14.17 1.15
C LEU A 111 1.73 14.89 -0.21
N ALA A 112 2.30 16.10 -0.23
CA ALA A 112 2.40 16.89 -1.46
C ALA A 112 3.24 16.19 -2.54
N ARG A 113 4.31 15.49 -2.13
CA ARG A 113 5.15 14.72 -3.04
C ARG A 113 4.41 13.53 -3.62
N SER A 114 3.76 12.72 -2.77
CA SER A 114 2.97 11.55 -3.20
C SER A 114 1.84 11.95 -4.14
N ILE A 115 1.08 13.01 -3.81
CA ILE A 115 0.02 13.51 -4.67
C ILE A 115 0.56 14.00 -6.00
N ASN A 116 1.63 14.81 -6.02
CA ASN A 116 2.19 15.33 -7.27
C ASN A 116 2.72 14.22 -8.17
N THR A 117 3.42 13.23 -7.62
CA THR A 117 3.93 12.08 -8.36
C THR A 117 2.79 11.28 -8.99
N SER A 118 1.78 10.95 -8.21
CA SER A 118 0.60 10.20 -8.67
C SER A 118 -0.20 11.00 -9.68
N PHE A 119 -0.35 12.30 -9.49
CA PHE A 119 -1.07 13.18 -10.41
C PHE A 119 -0.43 13.21 -11.80
N VAL A 120 0.90 13.30 -11.89
CA VAL A 120 1.62 13.25 -13.16
C VAL A 120 1.40 11.90 -13.88
N VAL A 121 1.48 10.79 -13.13
CA VAL A 121 1.22 9.46 -13.68
C VAL A 121 -0.23 9.33 -14.16
N VAL A 122 -1.19 9.78 -13.36
CA VAL A 122 -2.62 9.76 -13.71
C VAL A 122 -2.88 10.58 -14.97
N LEU A 123 -2.33 11.80 -15.07
CA LEU A 123 -2.46 12.64 -16.29
C LEU A 123 -1.91 11.92 -17.52
N THR A 124 -0.75 11.28 -17.41
CA THR A 124 -0.15 10.52 -18.51
C THR A 124 -1.05 9.36 -18.93
N VAL A 125 -1.52 8.57 -17.96
CA VAL A 125 -2.39 7.41 -18.22
C VAL A 125 -3.73 7.84 -18.83
N VAL A 126 -4.34 8.92 -18.32
CA VAL A 126 -5.58 9.46 -18.86
C VAL A 126 -5.38 9.96 -20.29
N SER A 127 -4.28 10.67 -20.57
CA SER A 127 -3.95 11.10 -21.93
C SER A 127 -3.83 9.91 -22.88
N MET A 128 -3.18 8.83 -22.44
CA MET A 128 -3.08 7.61 -23.22
C MET A 128 -4.42 6.88 -23.37
N LEU A 129 -5.31 6.93 -22.37
CA LEU A 129 -6.66 6.37 -22.48
C LEU A 129 -7.54 7.11 -23.50
N LEU A 130 -7.35 8.42 -23.65
CA LEU A 130 -8.13 9.25 -24.58
C LEU A 130 -7.64 9.11 -26.03
N ILE A 131 -6.33 8.97 -26.24
CA ILE A 131 -5.70 8.99 -27.57
C ILE A 131 -5.26 7.57 -28.00
N GLY A 132 -5.03 6.68 -27.04
CA GLY A 132 -4.48 5.35 -27.28
C GLY A 132 -5.45 4.36 -27.90
N GLY A 133 -4.89 3.29 -28.45
CA GLY A 133 -5.66 2.22 -29.07
C GLY A 133 -6.35 1.29 -28.07
N VAL A 134 -7.31 0.51 -28.57
CA VAL A 134 -8.13 -0.41 -27.77
C VAL A 134 -7.28 -1.49 -27.10
N THR A 135 -6.17 -1.87 -27.72
CA THR A 135 -5.30 -2.97 -27.26
C THR A 135 -4.69 -2.75 -25.88
N ILE A 136 -4.35 -1.51 -25.51
CA ILE A 136 -3.71 -1.20 -24.23
C ILE A 136 -4.70 -0.67 -23.18
N ARG A 137 -5.98 -0.62 -23.51
CA ARG A 137 -7.00 0.01 -22.66
C ARG A 137 -7.12 -0.67 -21.29
N ASN A 138 -7.13 -2.00 -21.25
CA ASN A 138 -7.22 -2.75 -20.00
C ASN A 138 -5.98 -2.50 -19.12
N PHE A 139 -4.79 -2.51 -19.72
CA PHE A 139 -3.54 -2.17 -19.05
C PHE A 139 -3.61 -0.76 -18.41
N LEU A 140 -4.07 0.23 -19.17
CA LEU A 140 -4.17 1.63 -18.70
C LEU A 140 -5.23 1.80 -17.60
N LEU A 141 -6.35 1.07 -17.66
CA LEU A 141 -7.36 1.09 -16.61
C LEU A 141 -6.83 0.52 -15.28
N VAL A 142 -6.06 -0.57 -15.33
CA VAL A 142 -5.38 -1.12 -14.13
C VAL A 142 -4.42 -0.10 -13.54
N LEU A 143 -3.59 0.53 -14.38
CA LEU A 143 -2.66 1.56 -13.92
C LEU A 143 -3.38 2.74 -13.28
N LEU A 144 -4.44 3.24 -13.91
CA LEU A 144 -5.19 4.39 -13.41
C LEU A 144 -5.75 4.13 -12.01
N VAL A 145 -6.49 3.03 -11.87
CA VAL A 145 -7.11 2.67 -10.59
C VAL A 145 -6.05 2.27 -9.56
N GLY A 146 -5.05 1.52 -10.00
CA GLY A 146 -3.99 1.04 -9.12
C GLY A 146 -3.12 2.17 -8.56
N VAL A 147 -2.75 3.16 -9.36
CA VAL A 147 -2.00 4.33 -8.88
C VAL A 147 -2.83 5.15 -7.89
N ALA A 148 -4.11 5.37 -8.17
CA ALA A 148 -5.01 6.07 -7.25
C ALA A 148 -5.17 5.32 -5.93
N ALA A 149 -5.41 3.99 -5.98
CA ALA A 149 -5.50 3.14 -4.80
C ALA A 149 -4.20 3.11 -4.00
N GLY A 150 -3.04 2.93 -4.67
CA GLY A 150 -1.72 2.87 -4.04
C GLY A 150 -1.33 4.17 -3.34
N THR A 151 -1.66 5.32 -3.93
CA THR A 151 -1.43 6.62 -3.26
C THR A 151 -2.27 6.77 -2.00
N TYR A 152 -3.52 6.34 -2.05
CA TYR A 152 -4.38 6.36 -0.87
C TYR A 152 -3.89 5.36 0.19
N SER A 153 -3.52 4.14 -0.20
CA SER A 153 -3.18 3.08 0.73
C SER A 153 -1.85 3.32 1.46
N SER A 154 -0.86 3.92 0.80
CA SER A 154 0.43 4.24 1.42
C SER A 154 0.28 5.27 2.54
N ILE A 155 -0.58 6.27 2.36
CA ILE A 155 -0.82 7.32 3.35
C ILE A 155 -1.88 6.89 4.36
N GLY A 156 -3.03 6.39 3.88
CA GLY A 156 -4.22 6.14 4.71
C GLY A 156 -4.24 4.77 5.39
N ILE A 157 -3.59 3.75 4.83
CA ILE A 157 -3.62 2.39 5.37
C ILE A 157 -2.30 2.02 6.03
N ALA A 158 -1.18 2.10 5.30
CA ALA A 158 0.11 1.65 5.81
C ALA A 158 0.54 2.43 7.05
N SER A 159 0.43 3.75 7.02
CA SER A 159 0.82 4.63 8.13
C SER A 159 -0.11 4.49 9.33
N GLN A 160 -1.43 4.41 9.11
CA GLN A 160 -2.40 4.25 10.20
C GLN A 160 -2.28 2.88 10.86
N LEU A 161 -1.96 1.84 10.08
CA LEU A 161 -1.75 0.51 10.61
C LEU A 161 -0.53 0.45 11.56
N LEU A 162 0.53 1.20 11.24
CA LEU A 162 1.68 1.35 12.13
C LEU A 162 1.30 1.99 13.47
N VAL A 163 0.52 3.07 13.44
CA VAL A 163 0.04 3.75 14.66
C VAL A 163 -0.85 2.81 15.48
N ALA A 164 -1.82 2.15 14.85
CA ALA A 164 -2.71 1.21 15.52
C ALA A 164 -1.95 0.04 16.17
N TRP A 165 -0.86 -0.38 15.54
CA TRP A 165 -0.01 -1.44 16.08
C TRP A 165 0.84 -0.98 17.25
N GLU A 166 1.39 0.24 17.21
CA GLU A 166 2.16 0.80 18.32
C GLU A 166 1.29 1.04 19.56
N ARG A 167 0.07 1.53 19.38
CA ARG A 167 -0.93 1.70 20.47
C ARG A 167 -1.47 0.39 21.03
N ASN A 168 -1.11 -0.76 20.45
CA ASN A 168 -1.65 -2.08 20.79
C ASN A 168 -3.19 -2.20 20.59
N ASP A 169 -3.77 -1.31 19.78
CA ASP A 169 -5.21 -1.26 19.51
C ASP A 169 -5.70 -2.55 18.84
N ILE A 170 -4.87 -3.13 17.98
CA ILE A 170 -5.15 -4.41 17.31
C ILE A 170 -5.30 -5.54 18.33
N GLY A 171 -4.42 -5.62 19.32
CA GLY A 171 -4.50 -6.62 20.40
C GLY A 171 -5.73 -6.45 21.28
N ARG A 172 -6.10 -5.20 21.59
CA ARG A 172 -7.31 -4.85 22.34
C ARG A 172 -8.59 -5.18 21.57
N TRP A 173 -8.62 -4.92 20.28
CA TRP A 173 -9.75 -5.25 19.41
C TRP A 173 -9.99 -6.76 19.33
N PHE A 174 -8.92 -7.56 19.15
CA PHE A 174 -9.01 -9.03 19.19
C PHE A 174 -9.49 -9.58 20.53
N LYS A 175 -9.04 -9.00 21.67
CA LYS A 175 -9.51 -9.37 23.00
C LYS A 175 -11.00 -9.08 23.16
N ARG A 176 -11.49 -7.94 22.70
CA ARG A 176 -12.92 -7.59 22.70
C ARG A 176 -13.76 -8.55 21.86
N MET A 177 -13.27 -8.95 20.68
CA MET A 177 -13.99 -9.93 19.83
C MET A 177 -14.02 -11.33 20.45
N ARG A 178 -13.04 -11.70 21.26
CA ARG A 178 -13.02 -12.98 22.00
C ARG A 178 -13.88 -12.98 23.28
N GLY A 179 -14.58 -11.91 23.59
CA GLY A 179 -15.44 -11.84 24.78
C GLY A 179 -14.68 -11.75 26.11
N GLN A 180 -13.39 -11.47 26.09
CA GLN A 180 -12.60 -11.15 27.27
C GLN A 180 -12.76 -9.65 27.56
N SER A 181 -13.86 -9.29 28.25
CA SER A 181 -13.99 -7.97 28.85
C SER A 181 -12.85 -7.76 29.85
N ASP A 182 -12.25 -6.57 29.79
CA ASP A 182 -11.26 -6.08 30.76
C ASP A 182 -11.91 -5.99 32.15
N THR A 183 -11.93 -7.09 32.87
CA THR A 183 -12.27 -7.14 34.30
C THR A 183 -10.95 -7.12 35.07
N GLN A 184 -10.23 -6.00 35.03
CA GLN A 184 -9.15 -5.68 35.98
C GLN A 184 -8.66 -4.23 35.77
N VAL A 185 -9.39 -3.24 36.26
CA VAL A 185 -8.86 -2.02 36.88
C VAL A 185 -9.89 -1.56 37.92
N ALA A 186 -9.91 -2.24 39.04
CA ALA A 186 -10.49 -1.73 40.27
C ALA A 186 -9.91 -2.57 41.43
N GLU A 187 -8.70 -2.23 41.84
CA GLU A 187 -8.21 -2.33 43.22
C GLU A 187 -7.04 -1.37 43.40
#